data_1f4681a21ca26f5181f48a7a792b9d1d
#
_entry.id   1f4681a21ca26f5181f48a7a792b9d1d
#
_cell.length_a   1.000
_cell.length_b   1.000
_cell.length_c   1.000
_cell.angle_alpha   90.00
_cell.angle_beta   90.00
_cell.angle_gamma   90.00
#
_symmetry.space_group_name_H-M   'P 1'
#
loop_
_entity.id
_entity.type
_entity.pdbx_description
1 polymer ?
#
loop_
_entity_poly.entity_id
_entity_poly.type
_entity_poly.pdbx_seq_one_letter_code
_entity_poly.pdbx_strand_id
1 'polypeptide(L)'
;MKRREISSSGNIGNDGKLRMYFGELNQFFAMHKGSRIIARFTVASPGSSEALKGYYFNYVVPTFRSGIWEAGERLTEEQTEHRLRELSPVMYEQTPDINTGKYETRLRTIAELSNAELIEHIEYLKQLASEEYYIYIADPNEI
;
A
#
# COMPACT_ATOMS: atom_id res chain seq x y z
N MET A 1 -14.60 12.02 22.36
CA MET A 1 -14.55 10.55 22.22
C MET A 1 -13.14 10.07 22.44
N LYS A 2 -12.97 9.08 23.28
CA LYS A 2 -11.62 8.49 23.49
C LYS A 2 -11.19 7.70 22.26
N ARG A 3 -9.97 7.93 21.86
CA ARG A 3 -9.32 7.18 20.76
C ARG A 3 -9.16 5.72 21.20
N ARG A 4 -9.65 4.79 20.41
CA ARG A 4 -9.62 3.35 20.72
C ARG A 4 -8.47 2.61 20.06
N GLU A 5 -7.76 3.25 19.16
CA GLU A 5 -6.70 2.64 18.40
C GLU A 5 -5.58 3.63 18.15
N ILE A 6 -4.35 3.16 18.19
CA ILE A 6 -3.17 3.96 17.87
C ILE A 6 -2.18 3.09 17.10
N SER A 7 -1.52 3.69 16.13
CA SER A 7 -0.43 3.05 15.39
C SER A 7 0.85 3.85 15.60
N SER A 8 1.95 3.15 15.79
CA SER A 8 3.25 3.75 15.96
C SER A 8 4.32 2.85 15.37
N SER A 9 5.46 3.41 14.99
CA SER A 9 6.56 2.66 14.41
C SER A 9 7.86 2.93 15.15
N GLY A 10 8.77 1.98 15.05
CA GLY A 10 10.08 2.09 15.68
C GLY A 10 11.06 1.11 15.04
N ASN A 11 12.20 0.93 15.65
CA ASN A 11 13.23 0.03 15.17
C ASN A 11 13.63 -0.96 16.25
N ILE A 12 14.00 -2.17 15.83
CA ILE A 12 14.62 -3.14 16.71
C ILE A 12 16.13 -3.01 16.51
N GLY A 13 16.83 -2.68 17.59
CA GLY A 13 18.30 -2.59 17.56
C GLY A 13 18.95 -3.95 17.40
N ASN A 14 20.26 -3.96 17.12
CA ASN A 14 21.02 -5.20 17.03
C ASN A 14 21.06 -5.99 18.34
N ASP A 15 20.72 -5.34 19.45
CA ASP A 15 20.58 -5.94 20.77
C ASP A 15 19.22 -6.61 21.00
N GLY A 16 18.33 -6.59 20.00
CA GLY A 16 16.98 -7.15 20.09
C GLY A 16 15.99 -6.27 20.83
N LYS A 17 16.34 -5.05 21.18
CA LYS A 17 15.46 -4.15 21.94
C LYS A 17 14.73 -3.18 21.04
N LEU A 18 13.45 -2.96 21.35
CA LEU A 18 12.61 -1.99 20.63
C LEU A 18 13.05 -0.55 20.98
N ARG A 19 13.24 0.25 19.94
CA ARG A 19 13.55 1.68 20.05
C ARG A 19 12.49 2.47 19.30
N MET A 20 11.73 3.26 20.03
CA MET A 20 10.67 4.09 19.45
C MET A 20 10.34 5.26 20.39
N TYR A 21 9.62 6.24 19.84
CA TYR A 21 9.10 7.34 20.65
C TYR A 21 7.81 6.92 21.34
N PHE A 22 7.81 6.97 22.67
CA PHE A 22 6.69 6.49 23.47
C PHE A 22 5.69 7.56 23.89
N GLY A 23 5.91 8.83 23.52
CA GLY A 23 5.08 9.93 23.99
C GLY A 23 3.60 9.77 23.74
N GLU A 24 3.22 9.49 22.48
CA GLU A 24 1.82 9.28 22.13
C GLU A 24 1.26 7.98 22.70
N LEU A 25 2.08 6.94 22.73
CA LEU A 25 1.68 5.66 23.32
C LEU A 25 1.39 5.79 24.80
N ASN A 26 2.25 6.54 25.52
CA ASN A 26 2.05 6.76 26.94
C ASN A 26 0.77 7.55 27.23
N GLN A 27 0.44 8.52 26.39
CA GLN A 27 -0.84 9.24 26.48
C GLN A 27 -2.02 8.30 26.25
N PHE A 28 -1.93 7.44 25.25
CA PHE A 28 -2.95 6.44 24.96
C PHE A 28 -3.14 5.48 26.12
N PHE A 29 -2.04 5.00 26.70
CA PHE A 29 -2.10 4.10 27.85
C PHE A 29 -2.74 4.77 29.05
N ALA A 30 -2.42 6.05 29.28
CA ALA A 30 -3.00 6.82 30.39
C ALA A 30 -4.53 7.00 30.24
N MET A 31 -5.00 7.16 28.99
CA MET A 31 -6.45 7.28 28.72
C MET A 31 -7.21 5.97 28.90
N HIS A 32 -6.52 4.84 28.86
CA HIS A 32 -7.14 3.52 28.90
C HIS A 32 -6.66 2.67 30.09
N LYS A 33 -6.38 3.31 31.22
CA LYS A 33 -5.98 2.61 32.44
C LYS A 33 -7.01 1.56 32.83
N GLY A 34 -6.55 0.36 33.15
CA GLY A 34 -7.40 -0.76 33.54
C GLY A 34 -8.04 -1.51 32.37
N SER A 35 -7.86 -1.06 31.15
CA SER A 35 -8.39 -1.72 29.97
C SER A 35 -7.46 -2.84 29.50
N ARG A 36 -8.04 -3.90 28.96
CA ARG A 36 -7.28 -4.93 28.25
C ARG A 36 -6.97 -4.39 26.84
N ILE A 37 -5.73 -4.50 26.42
CA ILE A 37 -5.30 -4.08 25.08
C ILE A 37 -4.81 -5.26 24.27
N ILE A 38 -4.85 -5.12 22.95
CA ILE A 38 -4.23 -6.04 22.01
C ILE A 38 -3.10 -5.28 21.33
N ALA A 39 -1.88 -5.82 21.40
CA ALA A 39 -0.72 -5.25 20.71
C ALA A 39 -0.33 -6.14 19.55
N ARG A 40 -0.05 -5.53 18.40
CA ARG A 40 0.36 -6.24 17.19
C ARG A 40 1.69 -5.68 16.71
N PHE A 41 2.63 -6.57 16.44
CA PHE A 41 3.94 -6.21 15.90
C PHE A 41 4.09 -6.76 14.48
N THR A 42 4.50 -5.91 13.57
CA THR A 42 4.69 -6.28 12.17
C THR A 42 6.03 -5.74 11.71
N VAL A 43 6.82 -6.57 11.02
CA VAL A 43 8.06 -6.10 10.40
C VAL A 43 7.69 -5.29 9.17
N ALA A 44 8.12 -4.01 9.14
CA ALA A 44 7.88 -3.15 8.00
C ALA A 44 8.71 -3.60 6.80
N SER A 45 8.09 -3.67 5.64
CA SER A 45 8.81 -3.90 4.39
C SER A 45 9.68 -2.69 4.06
N PRO A 46 10.91 -2.89 3.53
CA PRO A 46 11.65 -1.76 2.97
C PRO A 46 10.80 -1.12 1.88
N GLY A 47 10.60 0.17 1.95
CA GLY A 47 9.81 0.90 0.98
C GLY A 47 10.37 0.78 -0.44
N SER A 48 9.52 0.99 -1.43
CA SER A 48 9.97 1.05 -2.82
C SER A 48 10.77 2.33 -3.08
N SER A 49 11.69 2.28 -4.06
CA SER A 49 12.55 3.40 -4.39
C SER A 49 11.74 4.58 -4.96
N GLU A 50 12.27 5.80 -4.79
CA GLU A 50 11.65 7.01 -5.35
C GLU A 50 11.61 6.97 -6.88
N ALA A 51 12.63 6.40 -7.52
CA ALA A 51 12.67 6.27 -8.97
C ALA A 51 11.56 5.33 -9.48
N LEU A 52 11.33 4.21 -8.79
CA LEU A 52 10.28 3.27 -9.16
C LEU A 52 8.89 3.83 -8.93
N LYS A 53 8.69 4.54 -7.81
CA LYS A 53 7.43 5.26 -7.54
C LYS A 53 7.18 6.35 -8.57
N GLY A 54 8.22 7.08 -8.96
CA GLY A 54 8.14 8.11 -10.00
C GLY A 54 7.70 7.53 -11.35
N TYR A 55 8.27 6.41 -11.73
CA TYR A 55 7.84 5.69 -12.94
C TYR A 55 6.36 5.31 -12.86
N TYR A 56 5.92 4.77 -11.73
CA TYR A 56 4.54 4.36 -11.54
C TYR A 56 3.57 5.57 -11.59
N PHE A 57 3.79 6.57 -10.74
CA PHE A 57 2.85 7.70 -10.62
C PHE A 57 2.92 8.68 -11.80
N ASN A 58 4.09 8.87 -12.39
CA ASN A 58 4.29 9.88 -13.43
C ASN A 58 4.19 9.34 -14.86
N TYR A 59 4.25 8.03 -15.02
CA TYR A 59 4.18 7.42 -16.35
C TYR A 59 3.09 6.34 -16.45
N VAL A 60 3.12 5.32 -15.60
CA VAL A 60 2.16 4.19 -15.69
C VAL A 60 0.73 4.67 -15.50
N VAL A 61 0.45 5.39 -14.43
CA VAL A 61 -0.89 5.88 -14.12
C VAL A 61 -1.42 6.85 -15.19
N PRO A 62 -0.67 7.88 -15.62
CA PRO A 62 -1.14 8.76 -16.70
C PRO A 62 -1.35 8.05 -18.02
N THR A 63 -0.54 7.06 -18.35
CA THR A 63 -0.69 6.29 -19.60
C THR A 63 -1.99 5.46 -19.56
N PHE A 64 -2.29 4.81 -18.45
CA PHE A 64 -3.57 4.15 -18.27
C PHE A 64 -4.74 5.11 -18.34
N ARG A 65 -4.61 6.26 -17.68
CA ARG A 65 -5.65 7.28 -17.70
C ARG A 65 -6.00 7.70 -19.12
N SER A 66 -4.98 7.93 -19.96
CA SER A 66 -5.18 8.28 -21.36
C SER A 66 -5.91 7.19 -22.13
N GLY A 67 -5.54 5.93 -21.93
CA GLY A 67 -6.20 4.80 -22.58
C GLY A 67 -7.65 4.61 -22.14
N ILE A 68 -7.93 4.75 -20.87
CA ILE A 68 -9.29 4.69 -20.31
C ILE A 68 -10.12 5.86 -20.86
N TRP A 69 -9.53 7.03 -20.98
CA TRP A 69 -10.17 8.21 -21.54
C TRP A 69 -10.60 7.99 -22.99
N GLU A 70 -9.72 7.39 -23.81
CA GLU A 70 -10.02 7.05 -25.20
C GLU A 70 -11.12 6.00 -25.30
N ALA A 71 -11.22 5.12 -24.31
CA ALA A 71 -12.30 4.14 -24.22
C ALA A 71 -13.64 4.73 -23.77
N GLY A 72 -13.68 6.04 -23.47
CA GLY A 72 -14.91 6.76 -23.17
C GLY A 72 -15.15 7.05 -21.69
N GLU A 73 -14.22 6.70 -20.81
CA GLU A 73 -14.36 6.93 -19.37
C GLU A 73 -13.38 7.98 -18.88
N ARG A 74 -13.88 9.02 -18.26
CA ARG A 74 -13.08 10.15 -17.81
C ARG A 74 -12.80 10.06 -16.31
N LEU A 75 -11.58 9.69 -15.96
CA LEU A 75 -11.13 9.57 -14.59
C LEU A 75 -10.03 10.58 -14.30
N THR A 76 -9.96 11.03 -13.05
CA THR A 76 -8.80 11.77 -12.55
C THR A 76 -7.63 10.81 -12.38
N GLU A 77 -6.42 11.35 -12.17
CA GLU A 77 -5.25 10.50 -11.87
C GLU A 77 -5.45 9.69 -10.59
N GLU A 78 -6.02 10.30 -9.56
CA GLU A 78 -6.32 9.61 -8.30
C GLU A 78 -7.32 8.48 -8.48
N GLN A 79 -8.37 8.71 -9.24
CA GLN A 79 -9.37 7.69 -9.54
C GLN A 79 -8.79 6.56 -10.38
N THR A 80 -7.94 6.90 -11.34
CA THR A 80 -7.24 5.92 -12.18
C THR A 80 -6.34 5.05 -11.31
N GLU A 81 -5.51 5.65 -10.48
CA GLU A 81 -4.58 4.93 -9.61
C GLU A 81 -5.32 4.00 -8.65
N HIS A 82 -6.41 4.47 -8.06
CA HIS A 82 -7.23 3.64 -7.18
C HIS A 82 -7.81 2.43 -7.92
N ARG A 83 -8.32 2.63 -9.13
CA ARG A 83 -8.84 1.53 -9.96
C ARG A 83 -7.76 0.53 -10.31
N LEU A 84 -6.55 0.99 -10.64
CA LEU A 84 -5.44 0.09 -10.96
C LEU A 84 -5.08 -0.80 -9.76
N ARG A 85 -5.12 -0.26 -8.55
CA ARG A 85 -4.92 -1.06 -7.35
C ARG A 85 -6.02 -2.10 -7.16
N GLU A 86 -7.27 -1.71 -7.38
CA GLU A 86 -8.39 -2.63 -7.26
C GLU A 86 -8.32 -3.80 -8.24
N LEU A 87 -7.79 -3.56 -9.44
CA LEU A 87 -7.69 -4.57 -10.48
C LEU A 87 -6.53 -5.55 -10.28
N SER A 88 -5.53 -5.17 -9.50
CA SER A 88 -4.31 -5.96 -9.33
C SER A 88 -4.41 -6.89 -8.12
N PRO A 89 -4.25 -8.22 -8.32
CA PRO A 89 -4.28 -9.16 -7.19
C PRO A 89 -3.11 -8.96 -6.21
N VAL A 90 -2.01 -8.37 -6.67
CA VAL A 90 -0.85 -8.06 -5.82
C VAL A 90 -1.21 -7.10 -4.69
N MET A 91 -2.21 -6.24 -4.91
CA MET A 91 -2.57 -5.17 -3.99
C MET A 91 -3.49 -5.61 -2.85
N TYR A 92 -3.93 -6.85 -2.83
CA TYR A 92 -4.81 -7.33 -1.78
C TYR A 92 -4.04 -8.08 -0.72
N GLU A 93 -4.34 -7.76 0.53
CA GLU A 93 -3.75 -8.40 1.70
C GLU A 93 -4.86 -9.03 2.53
N GLN A 94 -4.65 -10.28 2.96
CA GLN A 94 -5.56 -10.94 3.88
C GLN A 94 -5.01 -10.85 5.29
N THR A 95 -5.80 -10.29 6.19
CA THR A 95 -5.45 -10.14 7.60
C THR A 95 -6.39 -10.98 8.44
N PRO A 96 -5.89 -11.82 9.36
CA PRO A 96 -6.78 -12.57 10.24
C PRO A 96 -7.45 -11.63 11.25
N ASP A 97 -8.76 -11.77 11.39
CA ASP A 97 -9.50 -11.12 12.46
C ASP A 97 -9.44 -11.98 13.69
N ILE A 98 -8.76 -11.48 14.73
CA ILE A 98 -8.55 -12.22 15.99
C ILE A 98 -9.88 -12.53 16.69
N ASN A 99 -10.88 -11.66 16.54
CA ASN A 99 -12.15 -11.80 17.23
C ASN A 99 -13.08 -12.83 16.60
N THR A 100 -13.04 -13.01 15.28
CA THR A 100 -13.93 -13.89 14.55
C THR A 100 -13.25 -15.13 13.98
N GLY A 101 -11.92 -15.14 13.93
CA GLY A 101 -11.12 -16.19 13.28
C GLY A 101 -11.23 -16.19 11.76
N LYS A 102 -11.89 -15.22 11.19
CA LYS A 102 -12.05 -15.05 9.73
C LYS A 102 -10.96 -14.12 9.19
N TYR A 103 -10.72 -14.22 7.88
CA TYR A 103 -9.78 -13.33 7.21
C TYR A 103 -10.54 -12.14 6.60
N GLU A 104 -9.98 -10.94 6.78
CA GLU A 104 -10.44 -9.73 6.12
C GLU A 104 -9.51 -9.40 4.97
N THR A 105 -10.08 -9.01 3.82
CA THR A 105 -9.32 -8.59 2.66
C THR A 105 -9.18 -7.08 2.67
N ARG A 106 -7.95 -6.58 2.56
CA ARG A 106 -7.66 -5.15 2.56
C ARG A 106 -6.91 -4.76 1.29
N LEU A 107 -7.29 -3.64 0.71
CA LEU A 107 -6.57 -3.06 -0.43
C LEU A 107 -5.36 -2.28 0.11
N ARG A 108 -4.17 -2.61 -0.41
CA ARG A 108 -2.91 -1.96 0.01
C ARG A 108 -2.71 -0.64 -0.73
N THR A 109 -1.88 0.22 -0.17
CA THR A 109 -1.39 1.43 -0.85
C THR A 109 0.01 1.18 -1.41
N ILE A 110 0.43 2.00 -2.36
CA ILE A 110 1.76 1.87 -2.98
C ILE A 110 2.88 2.07 -1.95
N ALA A 111 2.67 2.94 -0.98
CA ALA A 111 3.64 3.20 0.08
C ALA A 111 3.97 1.96 0.94
N GLU A 112 3.07 0.99 0.98
CA GLU A 112 3.25 -0.25 1.75
C GLU A 112 4.08 -1.30 1.00
N LEU A 113 4.35 -1.11 -0.28
CA LEU A 113 5.00 -2.11 -1.12
C LEU A 113 6.52 -2.03 -1.06
N SER A 114 7.17 -3.19 -1.11
CA SER A 114 8.59 -3.30 -1.40
C SER A 114 8.85 -3.05 -2.89
N ASN A 115 10.12 -2.89 -3.30
CA ASN A 115 10.47 -2.79 -4.71
C ASN A 115 9.96 -4.01 -5.51
N ALA A 116 10.16 -5.20 -4.99
CA ALA A 116 9.72 -6.43 -5.65
C ALA A 116 8.20 -6.46 -5.84
N GLU A 117 7.45 -6.07 -4.81
CA GLU A 117 5.99 -6.02 -4.87
C GLU A 117 5.49 -4.95 -5.84
N LEU A 118 6.12 -3.79 -5.86
CA LEU A 118 5.74 -2.73 -6.81
C LEU A 118 6.04 -3.14 -8.26
N ILE A 119 7.18 -3.78 -8.50
CA ILE A 119 7.51 -4.34 -9.82
C ILE A 119 6.46 -5.37 -10.25
N GLU A 120 6.09 -6.27 -9.36
CA GLU A 120 5.05 -7.27 -9.63
C GLU A 120 3.71 -6.63 -9.99
N HIS A 121 3.31 -5.61 -9.26
CA HIS A 121 2.10 -4.84 -9.54
C HIS A 121 2.17 -4.18 -10.92
N ILE A 122 3.29 -3.51 -11.22
CA ILE A 122 3.50 -2.85 -12.52
C ILE A 122 3.48 -3.87 -13.67
N GLU A 123 4.13 -5.01 -13.52
CA GLU A 123 4.14 -6.06 -14.55
C GLU A 123 2.73 -6.61 -14.80
N TYR A 124 1.95 -6.80 -13.76
CA TYR A 124 0.55 -7.18 -13.90
C TYR A 124 -0.23 -6.12 -14.69
N LEU A 125 -0.04 -4.84 -14.37
CA LEU A 125 -0.72 -3.75 -15.06
C LEU A 125 -0.28 -3.63 -16.52
N LYS A 126 0.98 -3.88 -16.84
CA LYS A 126 1.46 -3.86 -18.23
C LYS A 126 0.77 -4.93 -19.08
N GLN A 127 0.60 -6.12 -18.51
CA GLN A 127 -0.12 -7.20 -19.16
C GLN A 127 -1.59 -6.85 -19.35
N LEU A 128 -2.23 -6.32 -18.31
CA LEU A 128 -3.63 -5.89 -18.36
C LEU A 128 -3.85 -4.79 -19.42
N ALA A 129 -2.93 -3.82 -19.46
CA ALA A 129 -2.96 -2.72 -20.43
C ALA A 129 -2.94 -3.27 -21.87
N SER A 130 -2.04 -4.20 -22.13
CA SER A 130 -1.89 -4.81 -23.45
C SER A 130 -3.13 -5.64 -23.85
N GLU A 131 -3.64 -6.44 -22.94
CA GLU A 131 -4.73 -7.39 -23.24
C GLU A 131 -6.11 -6.72 -23.28
N GLU A 132 -6.38 -5.79 -22.36
CA GLU A 132 -7.72 -5.24 -22.20
C GLU A 132 -7.90 -3.85 -22.81
N TYR A 133 -6.83 -3.06 -22.89
CA TYR A 133 -6.92 -1.67 -23.34
C TYR A 133 -6.09 -1.37 -24.58
N TYR A 134 -5.33 -2.34 -25.09
CA TYR A 134 -4.42 -2.16 -26.24
C TYR A 134 -3.43 -1.02 -26.02
N ILE A 135 -2.95 -0.86 -24.80
CA ILE A 135 -2.00 0.18 -24.41
C ILE A 135 -0.63 -0.46 -24.21
N TYR A 136 0.40 0.15 -24.81
CA TYR A 136 1.79 -0.22 -24.54
C TYR A 136 2.35 0.67 -23.44
N ILE A 137 2.83 0.03 -22.37
CA ILE A 137 3.53 0.71 -21.28
C ILE A 137 5.00 0.38 -21.40
N ALA A 138 5.80 1.40 -21.74
CA ALA A 138 7.25 1.26 -21.93
C ALA A 138 7.96 0.98 -20.60
N ASP A 139 9.06 0.23 -20.65
CA ASP A 139 9.94 0.07 -19.50
C ASP A 139 10.66 1.38 -19.17
N PRO A 140 11.13 1.58 -17.92
CA PRO A 140 11.77 2.84 -17.54
C PRO A 140 12.96 3.23 -18.43
N ASN A 141 13.69 2.27 -18.97
CA ASN A 141 14.84 2.52 -19.84
C ASN A 141 14.47 2.84 -21.30
N GLU A 142 13.20 2.74 -21.66
CA GLU A 142 12.69 3.05 -23.00
C GLU A 142 12.11 4.47 -23.10
N ILE A 143 11.97 5.14 -21.99
CA ILE A 143 11.34 6.47 -21.91
C ILE A 143 12.36 7.58 -22.17
#